data_51ad8138bcf0551021a09ed5367ce851
#
_entry.id   51ad8138bcf0551021a09ed5367ce851
#
_cell.length_a   1.000
_cell.length_b   1.000
_cell.length_c   1.000
_cell.angle_alpha   90.00
_cell.angle_beta   90.00
_cell.angle_gamma   90.00
#
_symmetry.space_group_name_H-M   'P 1'
#
loop_
_entity.id
_entity.type
_entity.pdbx_description
1 polymer ?
#
loop_
_entity_poly.entity_id
_entity_poly.type
_entity_poly.pdbx_seq_one_letter_code
_entity_poly.pdbx_strand_id
1 'polypeptide(L)'
;MKLQLSPLEIRVIGVLIEKEITTPDQYPLSLNALSNGCNQKSNREPVMGLTDAVVQETVDQLIKKHLVRSHSGFGSRVSKYQHRFFTAEFGALALSPQELAVMCELMLRGPQTPGELRGRAERMARFTDVEHVERTLNDLMERGEPLVARLPRHPGKREARYAHLIGDEAFPIEEFMATAGTGSADQGGHDRIGALERTVAELQTQVAALEEIVESLIDSAGKRT
;
A
#
# COMPACT_ATOMS: atom_id res chain seq x y z
N MET A 1 -15.03 14.89 1.80
CA MET A 1 -15.28 13.69 0.92
C MET A 1 -14.18 12.70 1.22
N LYS A 2 -14.47 11.62 1.97
CA LYS A 2 -13.46 10.60 2.28
C LYS A 2 -12.97 9.99 0.98
N LEU A 3 -11.70 10.15 0.70
CA LEU A 3 -11.06 9.57 -0.47
C LEU A 3 -10.86 8.08 -0.20
N GLN A 4 -11.58 7.25 -0.93
CA GLN A 4 -11.51 5.80 -0.80
C GLN A 4 -10.67 5.25 -1.96
N LEU A 5 -9.44 4.82 -1.64
CA LEU A 5 -8.49 4.24 -2.59
C LEU A 5 -8.22 2.77 -2.24
N SER A 6 -8.19 1.93 -3.25
CA SER A 6 -7.76 0.55 -3.09
C SER A 6 -6.26 0.44 -2.74
N PRO A 7 -5.79 -0.68 -2.18
CA PRO A 7 -4.37 -0.88 -1.89
C PRO A 7 -3.45 -0.71 -3.12
N LEU A 8 -3.93 -1.08 -4.31
CA LEU A 8 -3.18 -0.90 -5.56
C LEU A 8 -3.10 0.57 -5.96
N GLU A 9 -4.21 1.31 -5.83
CA GLU A 9 -4.24 2.75 -6.09
C GLU A 9 -3.31 3.52 -5.14
N ILE A 10 -3.31 3.16 -3.85
CA ILE A 10 -2.40 3.73 -2.85
C ILE A 10 -0.95 3.45 -3.23
N ARG A 11 -0.62 2.22 -3.65
CA ARG A 11 0.73 1.85 -4.10
C ARG A 11 1.17 2.68 -5.30
N VAL A 12 0.33 2.82 -6.32
CA VAL A 12 0.65 3.58 -7.54
C VAL A 12 0.86 5.06 -7.22
N ILE A 13 -0.02 5.68 -6.44
CA ILE A 13 0.13 7.09 -6.03
C ILE A 13 1.38 7.28 -5.18
N GLY A 14 1.61 6.42 -4.19
CA GLY A 14 2.81 6.48 -3.35
C GLY A 14 4.11 6.42 -4.15
N VAL A 15 4.17 5.55 -5.17
CA VAL A 15 5.32 5.47 -6.09
C VAL A 15 5.49 6.74 -6.91
N LEU A 16 4.40 7.30 -7.44
CA LEU A 16 4.45 8.54 -8.21
C LEU A 16 4.96 9.70 -7.35
N ILE A 17 4.48 9.85 -6.11
CA ILE A 17 4.95 10.87 -5.16
C ILE A 17 6.44 10.66 -4.84
N GLU A 18 6.83 9.44 -4.49
CA GLU A 18 8.22 9.10 -4.18
C GLU A 18 9.16 9.50 -5.32
N LYS A 19 8.82 9.10 -6.56
CA LYS A 19 9.69 9.32 -7.72
C LYS A 19 9.72 10.77 -8.20
N GLU A 20 8.66 11.54 -8.01
CA GLU A 20 8.68 12.98 -8.25
C GLU A 20 9.74 13.67 -7.38
N ILE A 21 9.85 13.25 -6.10
CA ILE A 21 10.77 13.86 -5.14
C ILE A 21 12.20 13.31 -5.30
N THR A 22 12.34 11.98 -5.42
CA THR A 22 13.65 11.32 -5.36
C THR A 22 14.37 11.19 -6.69
N THR A 23 13.64 11.19 -7.81
CA THR A 23 14.19 11.06 -9.18
C THR A 23 13.47 12.00 -10.15
N PRO A 24 13.49 13.33 -9.93
CA PRO A 24 12.71 14.29 -10.72
C PRO A 24 13.09 14.28 -12.21
N ASP A 25 14.35 13.99 -12.54
CA ASP A 25 14.82 13.92 -13.95
C ASP A 25 14.15 12.79 -14.75
N GLN A 26 13.62 11.77 -14.06
CA GLN A 26 12.92 10.65 -14.67
C GLN A 26 11.38 10.78 -14.61
N TYR A 27 10.90 11.83 -13.97
CA TYR A 27 9.48 12.11 -13.80
C TYR A 27 8.94 13.06 -14.89
N PRO A 28 7.74 12.87 -15.42
CA PRO A 28 6.74 11.84 -15.17
C PRO A 28 7.15 10.43 -15.63
N LEU A 29 6.60 9.37 -14.99
CA LEU A 29 6.99 7.98 -15.21
C LEU A 29 6.28 7.34 -16.40
N SER A 30 7.00 6.53 -17.19
CA SER A 30 6.39 5.58 -18.12
C SER A 30 5.72 4.42 -17.35
N LEU A 31 4.84 3.64 -18.02
CA LEU A 31 4.21 2.46 -17.41
C LEU A 31 5.26 1.48 -16.85
N ASN A 32 6.26 1.14 -17.64
CA ASN A 32 7.34 0.23 -17.21
C ASN A 32 8.09 0.75 -15.97
N ALA A 33 8.44 2.05 -15.95
CA ALA A 33 9.09 2.66 -14.78
C ALA A 33 8.19 2.63 -13.54
N LEU A 34 6.89 2.86 -13.72
CA LEU A 34 5.90 2.81 -12.64
C LEU A 34 5.71 1.38 -12.12
N SER A 35 5.57 0.38 -12.99
CA SER A 35 5.49 -1.04 -12.62
C SER A 35 6.72 -1.49 -11.85
N ASN A 36 7.92 -1.13 -12.32
CA ASN A 36 9.16 -1.40 -11.61
C ASN A 36 9.19 -0.71 -10.24
N GLY A 37 8.70 0.53 -10.14
CA GLY A 37 8.56 1.26 -8.89
C GLY A 37 7.60 0.60 -7.91
N CYS A 38 6.47 0.07 -8.37
CA CYS A 38 5.49 -0.66 -7.55
C CYS A 38 6.04 -1.98 -7.00
N ASN A 39 6.85 -2.67 -7.80
CA ASN A 39 7.40 -3.99 -7.52
C ASN A 39 8.79 -3.98 -6.85
N GLN A 40 9.30 -2.80 -6.44
CA GLN A 40 10.57 -2.73 -5.73
C GLN A 40 10.57 -3.63 -4.50
N LYS A 41 11.70 -4.34 -4.28
CA LYS A 41 11.87 -5.22 -3.10
C LYS A 41 12.23 -4.45 -1.83
N SER A 42 12.70 -3.21 -1.98
CA SER A 42 13.04 -2.31 -0.86
C SER A 42 12.01 -1.19 -0.75
N ASN A 43 11.81 -0.72 0.46
CA ASN A 43 10.88 0.38 0.80
C ASN A 43 9.43 0.14 0.34
N ARG A 44 8.98 -1.09 0.33
CA ARG A 44 7.61 -1.54 0.02
C ARG A 44 7.17 -2.60 1.03
N GLU A 45 5.97 -2.40 1.59
CA GLU A 45 5.32 -3.37 2.46
C GLU A 45 3.82 -3.39 2.12
N PRO A 46 3.27 -4.51 1.65
CA PRO A 46 3.99 -5.73 1.26
C PRO A 46 4.78 -5.56 -0.06
N VAL A 47 5.77 -6.43 -0.30
CA VAL A 47 6.40 -6.54 -1.63
C VAL A 47 5.38 -7.17 -2.58
N MET A 48 5.19 -6.56 -3.75
CA MET A 48 4.22 -6.99 -4.74
C MET A 48 4.91 -7.45 -6.03
N GLY A 49 4.20 -8.27 -6.83
CA GLY A 49 4.61 -8.71 -8.16
C GLY A 49 3.54 -8.36 -9.20
N LEU A 50 3.25 -7.06 -9.38
CA LEU A 50 2.21 -6.59 -10.28
C LEU A 50 2.65 -6.67 -11.74
N THR A 51 1.75 -7.13 -12.62
CA THR A 51 1.99 -7.06 -14.07
C THR A 51 1.72 -5.64 -14.60
N ASP A 52 2.31 -5.30 -15.75
CA ASP A 52 2.05 -4.02 -16.42
C ASP A 52 0.56 -3.80 -16.70
N ALA A 53 -0.18 -4.87 -17.02
CA ALA A 53 -1.62 -4.81 -17.25
C ALA A 53 -2.39 -4.35 -16.00
N VAL A 54 -2.07 -4.91 -14.83
CA VAL A 54 -2.68 -4.53 -13.54
C VAL A 54 -2.35 -3.09 -13.18
N VAL A 55 -1.09 -2.67 -13.38
CA VAL A 55 -0.68 -1.28 -13.12
C VAL A 55 -1.38 -0.32 -14.07
N GLN A 56 -1.51 -0.67 -15.37
CA GLN A 56 -2.22 0.16 -16.35
C GLN A 56 -3.70 0.33 -15.98
N GLU A 57 -4.38 -0.76 -15.62
CA GLU A 57 -5.78 -0.71 -15.19
C GLU A 57 -5.96 0.19 -13.96
N THR A 58 -5.06 0.07 -12.98
CA THR A 58 -5.06 0.91 -11.77
C THR A 58 -4.86 2.38 -12.12
N VAL A 59 -3.93 2.69 -13.02
CA VAL A 59 -3.68 4.05 -13.51
C VAL A 59 -4.91 4.60 -14.22
N ASP A 60 -5.59 3.81 -15.06
CA ASP A 60 -6.80 4.24 -15.77
C ASP A 60 -7.95 4.57 -14.80
N GLN A 61 -8.08 3.81 -13.70
CA GLN A 61 -9.02 4.13 -12.62
C GLN A 61 -8.65 5.44 -11.91
N LEU A 62 -7.37 5.66 -11.63
CA LEU A 62 -6.87 6.90 -11.01
C LEU A 62 -7.04 8.12 -11.92
N ILE A 63 -6.92 7.95 -13.25
CA ILE A 63 -7.21 9.01 -14.23
C ILE A 63 -8.70 9.36 -14.21
N LYS A 64 -9.60 8.37 -14.16
CA LYS A 64 -11.05 8.60 -14.02
C LYS A 64 -11.40 9.33 -12.72
N LYS A 65 -10.67 9.05 -11.63
CA LYS A 65 -10.79 9.75 -10.34
C LYS A 65 -10.10 11.13 -10.35
N HIS A 66 -9.47 11.55 -11.45
CA HIS A 66 -8.67 12.79 -11.58
C HIS A 66 -7.46 12.90 -10.65
N LEU A 67 -6.97 11.78 -10.14
CA LEU A 67 -5.83 11.71 -9.22
C LEU A 67 -4.49 11.52 -9.93
N VAL A 68 -4.52 11.08 -11.19
CA VAL A 68 -3.37 10.92 -12.07
C VAL A 68 -3.67 11.61 -13.41
N ARG A 69 -2.65 12.20 -14.00
CA ARG A 69 -2.67 12.76 -15.36
C ARG A 69 -1.74 11.95 -16.26
N SER A 70 -2.22 11.64 -17.47
CA SER A 70 -1.38 11.10 -18.54
C SER A 70 -0.83 12.25 -19.40
N HIS A 71 0.47 12.19 -19.69
CA HIS A 71 1.13 13.07 -20.63
C HIS A 71 1.59 12.26 -21.84
N SER A 72 0.99 12.54 -23.00
CA SER A 72 1.52 12.11 -24.29
C SER A 72 2.24 13.31 -24.90
N GLY A 73 3.57 13.31 -24.90
CA GLY A 73 4.36 14.36 -25.52
C GLY A 73 4.19 14.36 -27.06
N PHE A 74 4.22 15.55 -27.68
CA PHE A 74 4.22 15.69 -29.14
C PHE A 74 5.43 14.90 -29.69
N GLY A 75 5.18 13.83 -30.48
CA GLY A 75 6.20 12.93 -31.00
C GLY A 75 6.65 11.77 -30.10
N SER A 76 6.17 11.65 -28.86
CA SER A 76 6.44 10.50 -28.00
C SER A 76 5.31 9.46 -28.10
N ARG A 77 5.68 8.21 -28.47
CA ARG A 77 4.75 7.09 -28.50
C ARG A 77 4.46 6.49 -27.12
N VAL A 78 5.13 6.95 -26.07
CA VAL A 78 5.04 6.41 -24.73
C VAL A 78 4.33 7.39 -23.83
N SER A 79 3.18 6.98 -23.28
CA SER A 79 2.48 7.73 -22.25
C SER A 79 3.30 7.79 -20.97
N LYS A 80 3.29 8.94 -20.31
CA LYS A 80 3.92 9.17 -19.01
C LYS A 80 2.86 9.61 -18.02
N TYR A 81 3.00 9.21 -16.75
CA TYR A 81 2.03 9.41 -15.69
C TYR A 81 2.58 10.30 -14.59
N GLN A 82 1.74 11.23 -14.13
CA GLN A 82 2.02 12.17 -13.06
C GLN A 82 0.84 12.16 -12.07
N HIS A 83 1.12 12.15 -10.76
CA HIS A 83 0.07 12.32 -9.78
C HIS A 83 -0.40 13.78 -9.73
N ARG A 84 -1.65 13.96 -9.27
CA ARG A 84 -2.25 15.25 -8.92
C ARG A 84 -2.67 15.28 -7.46
N PHE A 85 -2.33 14.22 -6.74
CA PHE A 85 -2.70 14.00 -5.36
C PHE A 85 -1.88 14.92 -4.45
N PHE A 86 -2.52 15.54 -3.47
CA PHE A 86 -1.91 16.52 -2.58
C PHE A 86 -1.31 17.77 -3.24
N THR A 87 -1.68 18.07 -4.47
CA THR A 87 -1.26 19.30 -5.14
C THR A 87 -2.19 20.46 -4.79
N ALA A 88 -1.71 21.70 -4.98
CA ALA A 88 -2.49 22.91 -4.77
C ALA A 88 -3.79 22.97 -5.60
N GLU A 89 -3.87 22.22 -6.71
CA GLU A 89 -5.08 22.09 -7.54
C GLU A 89 -6.22 21.37 -6.80
N PHE A 90 -5.91 20.58 -5.77
CA PHE A 90 -6.90 19.91 -4.91
C PHE A 90 -7.25 20.71 -3.63
N GLY A 91 -6.84 21.97 -3.53
CA GLY A 91 -7.26 22.90 -2.50
C GLY A 91 -6.88 22.47 -1.07
N ALA A 92 -7.85 22.04 -0.27
CA ALA A 92 -7.68 21.75 1.16
C ALA A 92 -6.72 20.58 1.48
N LEU A 93 -6.29 19.81 0.47
CA LEU A 93 -5.39 18.65 0.63
C LEU A 93 -3.92 18.98 0.33
N ALA A 94 -3.58 20.26 0.07
CA ALA A 94 -2.17 20.64 -0.09
C ALA A 94 -1.37 20.32 1.18
N LEU A 95 -0.26 19.60 1.00
CA LEU A 95 0.64 19.16 2.08
C LEU A 95 1.96 19.92 2.01
N SER A 96 2.56 20.17 3.17
CA SER A 96 3.97 20.58 3.24
C SER A 96 4.89 19.46 2.77
N PRO A 97 6.16 19.74 2.42
CA PRO A 97 7.11 18.69 2.04
C PRO A 97 7.27 17.60 3.10
N GLN A 98 7.23 17.96 4.38
CA GLN A 98 7.34 17.03 5.51
C GLN A 98 6.10 16.13 5.62
N GLU A 99 4.91 16.73 5.55
CA GLU A 99 3.65 15.98 5.55
C GLU A 99 3.58 15.02 4.35
N LEU A 100 3.98 15.48 3.16
CA LEU A 100 3.98 14.66 1.95
C LEU A 100 4.94 13.48 2.07
N ALA A 101 6.14 13.67 2.62
CA ALA A 101 7.13 12.62 2.84
C ALA A 101 6.62 11.58 3.85
N VAL A 102 6.02 11.99 4.96
CA VAL A 102 5.39 11.09 5.95
C VAL A 102 4.26 10.30 5.32
N MET A 103 3.34 10.97 4.61
CA MET A 103 2.24 10.29 3.93
C MET A 103 2.73 9.28 2.90
N CYS A 104 3.73 9.62 2.10
CA CYS A 104 4.32 8.73 1.10
C CYS A 104 4.90 7.46 1.75
N GLU A 105 5.66 7.57 2.84
CA GLU A 105 6.22 6.42 3.56
C GLU A 105 5.11 5.55 4.17
N LEU A 106 4.07 6.14 4.75
CA LEU A 106 2.92 5.40 5.27
C LEU A 106 2.14 4.67 4.16
N MET A 107 1.99 5.27 3.00
CA MET A 107 1.32 4.66 1.83
C MET A 107 2.12 3.48 1.26
N LEU A 108 3.46 3.56 1.25
CA LEU A 108 4.31 2.54 0.66
C LEU A 108 4.63 1.38 1.60
N ARG A 109 4.62 1.62 2.91
CA ARG A 109 5.10 0.66 3.92
C ARG A 109 4.10 0.36 5.04
N GLY A 110 2.93 1.00 5.02
CA GLY A 110 1.96 0.83 6.11
C GLY A 110 2.38 1.49 7.43
N PRO A 111 1.88 1.01 8.57
CA PRO A 111 2.05 1.66 9.86
C PRO A 111 3.50 1.69 10.36
N GLN A 112 3.95 2.87 10.83
CA GLN A 112 5.31 3.11 11.29
C GLN A 112 5.36 3.94 12.56
N THR A 113 6.45 3.81 13.34
CA THR A 113 6.76 4.68 14.47
C THR A 113 7.39 6.00 14.00
N PRO A 114 7.38 7.08 14.82
CA PRO A 114 8.03 8.34 14.47
C PRO A 114 9.53 8.17 14.16
N GLY A 115 10.22 7.30 14.92
CA GLY A 115 11.63 7.00 14.69
C GLY A 115 11.89 6.30 13.35
N GLU A 116 11.04 5.34 12.95
CA GLU A 116 11.09 4.70 11.63
C GLU A 116 10.84 5.70 10.50
N LEU A 117 9.82 6.57 10.65
CA LEU A 117 9.48 7.60 9.67
C LEU A 117 10.62 8.60 9.49
N ARG A 118 11.25 9.07 10.59
CA ARG A 118 12.39 9.99 10.50
C ARG A 118 13.49 9.43 9.60
N GLY A 119 13.92 8.19 9.85
CA GLY A 119 15.02 7.59 9.08
C GLY A 119 14.67 7.30 7.60
N ARG A 120 13.41 6.97 7.33
CA ARG A 120 12.97 6.56 5.97
C ARG A 120 12.56 7.75 5.11
N ALA A 121 11.90 8.74 5.69
CA ALA A 121 11.43 9.93 4.97
C ALA A 121 12.54 10.95 4.69
N GLU A 122 13.74 10.82 5.30
CA GLU A 122 14.86 11.78 5.17
C GLU A 122 15.30 11.98 3.71
N ARG A 123 15.14 10.97 2.87
CA ARG A 123 15.45 11.07 1.42
C ARG A 123 14.45 11.95 0.64
N MET A 124 13.27 12.22 1.22
CA MET A 124 12.20 13.03 0.60
C MET A 124 12.07 14.40 1.26
N ALA A 125 12.24 14.49 2.59
CA ALA A 125 12.19 15.75 3.32
C ALA A 125 13.10 15.69 4.54
N ARG A 126 13.67 16.83 4.94
CA ARG A 126 14.52 16.91 6.14
C ARG A 126 13.69 17.02 7.40
N PHE A 127 14.05 16.21 8.41
CA PHE A 127 13.53 16.28 9.76
C PHE A 127 14.69 16.50 10.72
N THR A 128 14.59 17.50 11.59
CA THR A 128 15.64 17.83 12.57
C THR A 128 15.81 16.73 13.61
N ASP A 129 14.69 16.24 14.12
CA ASP A 129 14.59 15.30 15.23
C ASP A 129 13.30 14.46 15.10
N VAL A 130 13.05 13.58 16.07
CA VAL A 130 11.84 12.77 16.13
C VAL A 130 10.62 13.62 16.49
N GLU A 131 10.79 14.62 17.34
CA GLU A 131 9.74 15.56 17.73
C GLU A 131 9.20 16.34 16.52
N HIS A 132 10.04 16.62 15.51
CA HIS A 132 9.58 17.25 14.27
C HIS A 132 8.64 16.31 13.50
N VAL A 133 8.95 15.01 13.45
CA VAL A 133 8.06 14.01 12.85
C VAL A 133 6.75 13.89 13.63
N GLU A 134 6.82 13.88 14.98
CA GLU A 134 5.63 13.83 15.83
C GLU A 134 4.71 15.04 15.64
N ARG A 135 5.28 16.24 15.52
CA ARG A 135 4.52 17.45 15.17
C ARG A 135 3.85 17.32 13.82
N THR A 136 4.59 16.88 12.79
CA THR A 136 4.03 16.64 11.45
C THR A 136 2.89 15.61 11.46
N LEU A 137 3.01 14.55 12.25
CA LEU A 137 1.95 13.56 12.43
C LEU A 137 0.72 14.15 13.14
N ASN A 138 0.93 15.00 14.16
CA ASN A 138 -0.15 15.70 14.83
C ASN A 138 -0.88 16.67 13.88
N ASP A 139 -0.14 17.44 13.09
CA ASP A 139 -0.71 18.33 12.08
C ASP A 139 -1.60 17.55 11.09
N LEU A 140 -1.16 16.36 10.65
CA LEU A 140 -1.94 15.48 9.78
C LEU A 140 -3.18 14.86 10.45
N MET A 141 -3.16 14.65 11.77
CA MET A 141 -4.30 14.14 12.56
C MET A 141 -5.31 15.24 12.89
N GLU A 142 -4.87 16.50 13.07
CA GLU A 142 -5.70 17.63 13.48
C GLU A 142 -6.36 18.35 12.29
N ARG A 143 -6.11 17.91 11.05
CA ARG A 143 -6.79 18.46 9.85
C ARG A 143 -8.30 18.25 9.95
N GLY A 144 -9.07 19.11 9.32
CA GLY A 144 -10.53 18.98 9.27
C GLY A 144 -11.02 17.62 8.72
N GLU A 145 -10.27 17.02 7.78
CA GLU A 145 -10.35 15.59 7.43
C GLU A 145 -8.99 14.97 7.81
N PRO A 146 -8.89 14.20 8.89
CA PRO A 146 -7.63 13.58 9.32
C PRO A 146 -7.09 12.63 8.26
N LEU A 147 -5.79 12.72 7.98
CA LEU A 147 -5.09 11.88 7.01
C LEU A 147 -4.30 10.74 7.65
N VAL A 148 -4.05 10.83 8.95
CA VAL A 148 -3.28 9.87 9.75
C VAL A 148 -4.03 9.56 11.03
N ALA A 149 -3.91 8.33 11.51
CA ALA A 149 -4.36 7.92 12.83
C ALA A 149 -3.23 7.30 13.62
N ARG A 150 -3.25 7.55 14.93
CA ARG A 150 -2.38 6.87 15.88
C ARG A 150 -3.02 5.54 16.27
N LEU A 151 -2.29 4.45 16.05
CA LEU A 151 -2.75 3.10 16.41
C LEU A 151 -2.52 2.83 17.90
N PRO A 152 -3.32 1.95 18.52
CA PRO A 152 -3.07 1.47 19.87
C PRO A 152 -1.65 0.91 20.00
N ARG A 153 -1.04 1.09 21.18
CA ARG A 153 0.29 0.53 21.44
C ARG A 153 0.18 -1.00 21.55
N HIS A 154 1.11 -1.70 20.92
CA HIS A 154 1.25 -3.13 21.16
C HIS A 154 1.71 -3.42 22.60
N PRO A 155 1.20 -4.50 23.21
CA PRO A 155 1.74 -4.98 24.48
C PRO A 155 3.28 -5.14 24.39
N GLY A 156 4.01 -4.54 25.33
CA GLY A 156 5.47 -4.60 25.37
C GLY A 156 6.24 -3.66 24.43
N LYS A 157 5.57 -2.86 23.61
CA LYS A 157 6.22 -1.82 22.79
C LYS A 157 6.07 -0.44 23.42
N ARG A 158 7.18 0.35 23.40
CA ARG A 158 7.20 1.70 23.99
C ARG A 158 6.53 2.76 23.12
N GLU A 159 6.60 2.58 21.79
CA GLU A 159 6.15 3.57 20.81
C GLU A 159 4.85 3.13 20.14
N ALA A 160 3.97 4.10 19.86
CA ALA A 160 2.79 3.91 19.04
C ALA A 160 3.20 3.94 17.56
N ARG A 161 2.43 3.24 16.71
CA ARG A 161 2.53 3.34 15.25
C ARG A 161 1.46 4.27 14.73
N TYR A 162 1.72 4.84 13.57
CA TYR A 162 0.80 5.72 12.86
C TYR A 162 0.49 5.12 11.49
N ALA A 163 -0.77 5.20 11.06
CA ALA A 163 -1.25 4.71 9.78
C ALA A 163 -1.94 5.83 9.01
N HIS A 164 -1.89 5.80 7.67
CA HIS A 164 -2.69 6.70 6.85
C HIS A 164 -4.17 6.29 6.87
N LEU A 165 -5.07 7.25 6.67
CA LEU A 165 -6.53 7.04 6.61
C LEU A 165 -7.09 7.11 5.18
N ILE A 166 -6.20 7.01 4.18
CA ILE A 166 -6.57 7.04 2.76
C ILE A 166 -6.75 5.59 2.30
N GLY A 167 -7.97 5.10 2.25
CA GLY A 167 -8.26 3.74 1.79
C GLY A 167 -9.71 3.35 2.07
N ASP A 168 -10.21 2.38 1.28
CA ASP A 168 -11.55 1.79 1.45
C ASP A 168 -11.64 0.92 2.70
N GLU A 169 -10.55 0.27 3.04
CA GLU A 169 -10.41 -0.48 4.27
C GLU A 169 -9.79 0.46 5.30
N ALA A 170 -10.59 0.89 6.29
CA ALA A 170 -10.02 1.30 7.56
C ALA A 170 -9.01 0.22 7.92
N PHE A 171 -7.71 0.58 8.05
CA PHE A 171 -6.67 -0.37 8.43
C PHE A 171 -7.29 -1.27 9.48
N PRO A 172 -7.40 -2.59 9.27
CA PRO A 172 -8.10 -3.44 10.21
C PRO A 172 -7.30 -3.41 11.51
N ILE A 173 -7.69 -2.49 12.38
CA ILE A 173 -7.05 -2.28 13.70
C ILE A 173 -7.05 -3.61 14.45
N GLU A 174 -8.09 -4.42 14.26
CA GLU A 174 -8.23 -5.76 14.84
C GLU A 174 -7.23 -6.75 14.26
N GLU A 175 -7.01 -6.75 12.95
CA GLU A 175 -6.04 -7.63 12.28
C GLU A 175 -4.60 -7.18 12.58
N PHE A 176 -4.35 -5.87 12.65
CA PHE A 176 -3.09 -5.30 13.09
C PHE A 176 -2.79 -5.64 14.55
N MET A 177 -3.80 -5.63 15.44
CA MET A 177 -3.65 -6.05 16.83
C MET A 177 -3.42 -7.56 16.95
N ALA A 178 -4.04 -8.38 16.10
CA ALA A 178 -3.87 -9.84 16.08
C ALA A 178 -2.46 -10.24 15.57
N THR A 179 -1.96 -9.61 14.49
CA THR A 179 -0.62 -9.90 13.95
C THR A 179 0.50 -9.37 14.85
N ALA A 180 0.24 -8.37 15.64
CA ALA A 180 1.22 -7.76 16.52
C ALA A 180 1.35 -8.44 17.88
N GLY A 181 0.39 -9.25 18.27
CA GLY A 181 0.49 -10.13 19.44
C GLY A 181 1.49 -11.29 19.25
N THR A 182 1.94 -11.54 18.02
CA THR A 182 2.87 -12.63 17.68
C THR A 182 4.31 -12.18 17.43
N GLY A 183 4.64 -10.91 17.65
CA GLY A 183 5.99 -10.36 17.48
C GLY A 183 6.90 -10.51 18.70
N SER A 184 6.93 -11.68 19.36
CA SER A 184 8.00 -12.11 20.25
C SER A 184 8.91 -13.05 19.48
N ALA A 185 10.21 -12.75 19.49
CA ALA A 185 11.25 -13.42 18.74
C ALA A 185 11.10 -14.96 18.70
N ASP A 186 11.32 -15.51 17.53
CA ASP A 186 11.80 -16.87 17.22
C ASP A 186 10.93 -18.11 17.55
N GLN A 187 9.77 -17.98 18.18
CA GLN A 187 8.86 -19.13 18.35
C GLN A 187 7.58 -19.03 17.50
N GLY A 188 7.18 -17.84 17.07
CA GLY A 188 5.94 -17.63 16.29
C GLY A 188 6.02 -18.03 14.82
N GLY A 189 7.23 -18.20 14.26
CA GLY A 189 7.41 -18.66 12.89
C GLY A 189 6.95 -20.10 12.69
N HIS A 190 7.23 -20.97 13.65
CA HIS A 190 6.87 -22.40 13.61
C HIS A 190 5.36 -22.61 13.78
N ASP A 191 4.71 -21.87 14.70
CA ASP A 191 3.25 -21.98 14.91
C ASP A 191 2.43 -21.45 13.74
N ARG A 192 2.91 -20.41 13.08
CA ARG A 192 2.24 -19.84 11.88
C ARG A 192 2.43 -20.74 10.66
N ILE A 193 3.62 -21.32 10.50
CA ILE A 193 3.88 -22.32 9.46
C ILE A 193 2.99 -23.54 9.69
N GLY A 194 2.90 -24.07 10.91
CA GLY A 194 2.05 -25.19 11.25
C GLY A 194 0.54 -24.90 11.13
N ALA A 195 0.11 -23.64 11.28
CA ALA A 195 -1.28 -23.24 11.01
C ALA A 195 -1.56 -23.17 9.50
N LEU A 196 -0.64 -22.60 8.72
CA LEU A 196 -0.73 -22.55 7.26
C LEU A 196 -0.67 -23.95 6.64
N GLU A 197 0.18 -24.83 7.12
CA GLU A 197 0.25 -26.24 6.69
C GLU A 197 -1.05 -26.98 6.94
N ARG A 198 -1.71 -26.75 8.07
CA ARG A 198 -3.05 -27.33 8.36
C ARG A 198 -4.11 -26.81 7.40
N THR A 199 -4.14 -25.49 7.15
CA THR A 199 -5.09 -24.89 6.21
C THR A 199 -4.86 -25.40 4.78
N VAL A 200 -3.62 -25.58 4.37
CA VAL A 200 -3.26 -26.15 3.05
C VAL A 200 -3.73 -27.61 2.97
N ALA A 201 -3.51 -28.42 4.02
CA ALA A 201 -3.98 -29.81 4.05
C ALA A 201 -5.52 -29.92 4.01
N GLU A 202 -6.23 -29.03 4.71
CA GLU A 202 -7.69 -28.94 4.64
C GLU A 202 -8.18 -28.57 3.24
N LEU A 203 -7.58 -27.57 2.60
CA LEU A 203 -7.92 -27.17 1.25
C LEU A 203 -7.63 -28.28 0.22
N GLN A 204 -6.51 -28.99 0.36
CA GLN A 204 -6.19 -30.13 -0.49
C GLN A 204 -7.23 -31.26 -0.36
N THR A 205 -7.70 -31.53 0.86
CA THR A 205 -8.76 -32.51 1.11
C THR A 205 -10.09 -32.09 0.47
N GLN A 206 -10.43 -30.80 0.55
CA GLN A 206 -11.64 -30.27 -0.09
C GLN A 206 -11.56 -30.34 -1.62
N VAL A 207 -10.40 -30.02 -2.20
CA VAL A 207 -10.17 -30.12 -3.65
C VAL A 207 -10.31 -31.57 -4.10
N ALA A 208 -9.66 -32.53 -3.43
CA ALA A 208 -9.79 -33.95 -3.77
C ALA A 208 -11.25 -34.45 -3.71
N ALA A 209 -12.00 -34.04 -2.70
CA ALA A 209 -13.42 -34.40 -2.60
C ALA A 209 -14.27 -33.79 -3.72
N LEU A 210 -13.98 -32.55 -4.14
CA LEU A 210 -14.65 -31.91 -5.27
C LEU A 210 -14.30 -32.60 -6.60
N GLU A 211 -13.04 -32.99 -6.79
CA GLU A 211 -12.61 -33.75 -7.98
C GLU A 211 -13.34 -35.09 -8.07
N GLU A 212 -13.49 -35.83 -6.98
CA GLU A 212 -14.25 -37.10 -6.94
C GLU A 212 -15.74 -36.90 -7.28
N ILE A 213 -16.36 -35.83 -6.78
CA ILE A 213 -17.74 -35.47 -7.13
C ILE A 213 -17.85 -35.14 -8.62
N VAL A 214 -16.93 -34.36 -9.18
CA VAL A 214 -16.92 -33.99 -10.60
C VAL A 214 -16.75 -35.24 -11.49
N GLU A 215 -15.83 -36.15 -11.13
CA GLU A 215 -15.64 -37.40 -11.86
C GLU A 215 -16.92 -38.26 -11.81
N SER A 216 -17.55 -38.37 -10.66
CA SER A 216 -18.81 -39.13 -10.54
C SER A 216 -19.96 -38.53 -11.37
N LEU A 217 -20.01 -37.19 -11.45
CA LEU A 217 -20.99 -36.48 -12.29
C LEU A 217 -20.73 -36.69 -13.80
N ILE A 218 -19.48 -36.67 -14.22
CA ILE A 218 -19.08 -36.94 -15.62
C ILE A 218 -19.42 -38.35 -16.00
N ASP A 219 -19.10 -39.34 -15.16
CA ASP A 219 -19.44 -40.76 -15.37
C ASP A 219 -20.96 -41.00 -15.42
N SER A 220 -21.73 -40.30 -14.60
CA SER A 220 -23.19 -40.39 -14.59
C SER A 220 -23.82 -39.74 -15.84
N ALA A 221 -23.23 -38.69 -16.35
CA ALA A 221 -23.66 -38.02 -17.59
C ALA A 221 -23.31 -38.82 -18.86
N GLY A 222 -22.13 -39.48 -18.88
CA GLY A 222 -21.70 -40.33 -19.98
C GLY A 222 -22.49 -41.62 -20.15
N LYS A 223 -23.15 -42.09 -19.09
CA LYS A 223 -24.05 -43.30 -19.13
C LYS A 223 -25.48 -43.02 -19.60
N ARG A 224 -25.82 -41.75 -19.88
CA ARG A 224 -27.16 -41.33 -20.35
C ARG A 224 -27.22 -40.99 -21.82
N THR A 225 -26.14 -41.23 -22.56
CA THR A 225 -26.07 -41.13 -24.04
C THR A 225 -25.92 -42.49 -24.64
#